data_f088d59beaf79b5c99ce2db4e0126172
#
_entry.id   f088d59beaf79b5c99ce2db4e0126172
#
_cell.length_a   1.000
_cell.length_b   1.000
_cell.length_c   1.000
_cell.angle_alpha   90.00
_cell.angle_beta   90.00
_cell.angle_gamma   90.00
#
_symmetry.space_group_name_H-M   'P 1'
#
loop_
_entity.id
_entity.type
_entity.pdbx_description
1 polymer ?
#
loop_
_entity_poly.entity_id
_entity_poly.type
_entity_poly.pdbx_seq_one_letter_code
_entity_poly.pdbx_strand_id
1 'polypeptide(L)'
;MGEAEVEKSQMWLYHLGVRVAGIVAEKWFTPSVRGEANIPETGRAILASNHLAVIDDAVIPITVKHRDVHFMGKMEYFTGKGIKGKLTKFFFTNVGVFPVDRTGGASAESGLVTARTVLEMGEVFGIHPEGTRSPDGKLYKGHTGVAKLAFETGSPVIPVALWGTNVSQPIGVVFPHRFPVVVTYGRPIEVPKLEPEEITYERLRGLTDEIMRKIMVLSGQQYVDMYAQERKKQLKEEELLKKEEAREIPE
;
A
#
# COMPACT_ATOMS: atom_id res chain seq x y z
N MET A 1 12.09 -22.52 -24.33
CA MET A 1 11.07 -21.52 -23.99
C MET A 1 11.83 -20.20 -23.85
N GLY A 2 11.58 -19.24 -24.73
CA GLY A 2 12.29 -17.97 -24.72
C GLY A 2 11.80 -17.06 -23.57
N GLU A 3 12.64 -16.11 -23.15
CA GLU A 3 12.31 -15.15 -22.07
C GLU A 3 10.96 -14.45 -22.33
N ALA A 4 10.62 -14.13 -23.56
CA ALA A 4 9.35 -13.53 -23.96
C ALA A 4 8.10 -14.44 -23.77
N GLU A 5 8.26 -15.76 -23.81
CA GLU A 5 7.18 -16.72 -23.53
C GLU A 5 6.94 -16.88 -22.02
N VAL A 6 8.01 -16.80 -21.22
CA VAL A 6 7.94 -16.82 -19.77
C VAL A 6 7.26 -15.54 -19.27
N GLU A 7 7.58 -14.39 -19.85
CA GLU A 7 6.99 -13.10 -19.51
C GLU A 7 5.49 -13.02 -19.84
N LYS A 8 5.08 -13.52 -21.03
CA LYS A 8 3.66 -13.64 -21.41
C LYS A 8 2.89 -14.63 -20.54
N SER A 9 3.50 -15.75 -20.15
CA SER A 9 2.86 -16.74 -19.29
C SER A 9 2.70 -16.24 -17.84
N GLN A 10 3.63 -15.42 -17.36
CA GLN A 10 3.52 -14.77 -16.04
C GLN A 10 2.42 -13.71 -16.03
N MET A 11 2.31 -12.93 -17.09
CA MET A 11 1.26 -11.90 -17.24
C MET A 11 -0.15 -12.52 -17.30
N TRP A 12 -0.33 -13.65 -18.00
CA TRP A 12 -1.62 -14.34 -18.04
C TRP A 12 -2.03 -14.91 -16.66
N LEU A 13 -1.07 -15.49 -15.92
CA LEU A 13 -1.31 -15.97 -14.55
C LEU A 13 -1.65 -14.83 -13.59
N TYR A 14 -1.05 -13.65 -13.74
CA TYR A 14 -1.40 -12.45 -13.01
C TYR A 14 -2.87 -12.09 -13.25
N HIS A 15 -3.30 -11.92 -14.49
CA HIS A 15 -4.69 -11.56 -14.83
C HIS A 15 -5.69 -12.62 -14.34
N LEU A 16 -5.34 -13.91 -14.43
CA LEU A 16 -6.16 -14.98 -13.89
C LEU A 16 -6.24 -14.88 -12.35
N GLY A 17 -5.12 -14.64 -11.67
CA GLY A 17 -5.03 -14.49 -10.23
C GLY A 17 -5.87 -13.34 -9.72
N VAL A 18 -5.75 -12.16 -10.34
CA VAL A 18 -6.56 -10.96 -10.02
C VAL A 18 -8.04 -11.22 -10.25
N ARG A 19 -8.42 -11.89 -11.34
CA ARG A 19 -9.82 -12.25 -11.63
C ARG A 19 -10.40 -13.22 -10.59
N VAL A 20 -9.67 -14.27 -10.25
CA VAL A 20 -10.12 -15.26 -9.24
C VAL A 20 -10.18 -14.60 -7.86
N ALA A 21 -9.17 -13.82 -7.48
CA ALA A 21 -9.17 -13.06 -6.24
C ALA A 21 -10.30 -12.04 -6.21
N GLY A 22 -10.60 -11.38 -7.34
CA GLY A 22 -11.72 -10.47 -7.50
C GLY A 22 -13.07 -11.12 -7.21
N ILE A 23 -13.33 -12.31 -7.79
CA ILE A 23 -14.58 -13.08 -7.55
C ILE A 23 -14.71 -13.47 -6.07
N VAL A 24 -13.62 -13.90 -5.45
CA VAL A 24 -13.59 -14.25 -4.02
C VAL A 24 -13.83 -12.99 -3.18
N ALA A 25 -13.16 -11.89 -3.50
CA ALA A 25 -13.29 -10.63 -2.80
C ALA A 25 -14.70 -10.03 -2.91
N GLU A 26 -15.30 -10.06 -4.09
CA GLU A 26 -16.68 -9.60 -4.30
C GLU A 26 -17.68 -10.39 -3.43
N LYS A 27 -17.50 -11.70 -3.30
CA LYS A 27 -18.34 -12.55 -2.46
C LYS A 27 -18.04 -12.44 -0.96
N TRP A 28 -16.78 -12.15 -0.62
CA TRP A 28 -16.32 -12.14 0.78
C TRP A 28 -16.42 -10.76 1.42
N PHE A 29 -15.99 -9.72 0.71
CA PHE A 29 -15.90 -8.36 1.24
C PHE A 29 -17.01 -7.43 0.75
N THR A 30 -17.76 -7.81 -0.31
CA THR A 30 -18.73 -6.92 -0.97
C THR A 30 -18.15 -5.51 -1.13
N PRO A 31 -17.01 -5.35 -1.85
CA PRO A 31 -16.32 -4.07 -1.92
C PRO A 31 -17.21 -3.02 -2.61
N SER A 32 -17.33 -1.86 -1.98
CA SER A 32 -17.92 -0.67 -2.59
C SER A 32 -16.81 0.20 -3.15
N VAL A 33 -16.81 0.43 -4.45
CA VAL A 33 -15.78 1.20 -5.16
C VAL A 33 -16.37 2.53 -5.62
N ARG A 34 -15.64 3.63 -5.37
CA ARG A 34 -16.01 4.98 -5.78
C ARG A 34 -14.84 5.67 -6.46
N GLY A 35 -15.12 6.38 -7.55
CA GLY A 35 -14.12 7.22 -8.23
C GLY A 35 -13.06 6.46 -9.01
N GLU A 36 -13.26 5.20 -9.39
CA GLU A 36 -12.33 4.41 -10.21
C GLU A 36 -11.98 5.13 -11.53
N ALA A 37 -12.92 5.89 -12.10
CA ALA A 37 -12.69 6.70 -13.29
C ALA A 37 -11.65 7.84 -13.11
N ASN A 38 -11.22 8.13 -11.88
CA ASN A 38 -10.12 9.06 -11.61
C ASN A 38 -8.74 8.44 -11.90
N ILE A 39 -8.66 7.12 -12.09
CA ILE A 39 -7.42 6.45 -12.47
C ILE A 39 -7.29 6.55 -13.99
N PRO A 40 -6.18 7.09 -14.54
CA PRO A 40 -6.00 7.24 -15.98
C PRO A 40 -6.02 5.86 -16.67
N GLU A 41 -6.67 5.77 -17.82
CA GLU A 41 -6.74 4.53 -18.61
C GLU A 41 -5.37 4.10 -19.15
N THR A 42 -4.46 5.04 -19.37
CA THR A 42 -3.11 4.80 -19.87
C THR A 42 -2.11 5.72 -19.18
N GLY A 43 -0.84 5.39 -19.30
CA GLY A 43 0.25 6.17 -18.72
C GLY A 43 0.45 5.90 -17.23
N ARG A 44 1.50 6.46 -16.69
CA ARG A 44 1.92 6.27 -15.29
C ARG A 44 0.98 6.93 -14.31
N ALA A 45 0.79 6.32 -13.14
CA ALA A 45 0.06 6.92 -12.03
C ALA A 45 0.49 6.32 -10.70
N ILE A 46 0.41 7.10 -9.62
CA ILE A 46 0.67 6.65 -8.25
C ILE A 46 -0.64 6.61 -7.48
N LEU A 47 -1.00 5.45 -6.93
CA LEU A 47 -2.11 5.32 -5.98
C LEU A 47 -1.56 5.43 -4.57
N ALA A 48 -1.81 6.56 -3.89
CA ALA A 48 -1.36 6.79 -2.53
C ALA A 48 -2.51 6.54 -1.55
N SER A 49 -2.41 5.51 -0.70
CA SER A 49 -3.51 5.13 0.19
C SER A 49 -3.09 5.08 1.66
N ASN A 50 -4.08 5.24 2.57
CA ASN A 50 -3.92 4.85 3.96
C ASN A 50 -3.64 3.34 4.06
N HIS A 51 -3.05 2.90 5.17
CA HIS A 51 -2.68 1.49 5.36
C HIS A 51 -3.24 0.94 6.68
N LEU A 52 -4.25 0.09 6.58
CA LEU A 52 -4.99 -0.44 7.71
C LEU A 52 -4.74 -1.93 7.95
N ALA A 53 -4.61 -2.72 6.88
CA ALA A 53 -4.48 -4.17 6.95
C ALA A 53 -3.53 -4.72 5.88
N VAL A 54 -3.14 -5.99 5.96
CA VAL A 54 -2.31 -6.64 4.92
C VAL A 54 -3.09 -6.80 3.62
N ILE A 55 -4.41 -6.99 3.70
CA ILE A 55 -5.26 -7.13 2.52
C ILE A 55 -5.38 -5.87 1.68
N ASP A 56 -4.95 -4.70 2.16
CA ASP A 56 -4.98 -3.44 1.40
C ASP A 56 -4.24 -3.57 0.07
N ASP A 57 -3.07 -4.23 0.09
CA ASP A 57 -2.22 -4.49 -1.09
C ASP A 57 -2.90 -5.41 -2.13
N ALA A 58 -3.95 -6.13 -1.75
CA ALA A 58 -4.74 -6.97 -2.63
C ALA A 58 -6.07 -6.32 -3.03
N VAL A 59 -6.73 -5.63 -2.10
CA VAL A 59 -8.02 -4.98 -2.33
C VAL A 59 -7.92 -3.90 -3.41
N ILE A 60 -6.87 -3.08 -3.39
CA ILE A 60 -6.69 -2.02 -4.40
C ILE A 60 -6.55 -2.60 -5.80
N PRO A 61 -5.61 -3.54 -6.11
CA PRO A 61 -5.51 -4.13 -7.45
C PRO A 61 -6.80 -4.82 -7.92
N ILE A 62 -7.51 -5.51 -7.03
CA ILE A 62 -8.76 -6.20 -7.35
C ILE A 62 -9.88 -5.22 -7.75
N THR A 63 -9.89 -4.03 -7.17
CA THR A 63 -10.92 -3.01 -7.44
C THR A 63 -10.59 -2.11 -8.64
N VAL A 64 -9.37 -2.13 -9.17
CA VAL A 64 -8.99 -1.46 -10.43
C VAL A 64 -9.13 -2.46 -11.58
N LYS A 65 -10.23 -2.37 -12.34
CA LYS A 65 -10.58 -3.39 -13.34
C LYS A 65 -9.93 -3.19 -14.71
N HIS A 66 -9.47 -1.99 -14.99
CA HIS A 66 -8.99 -1.59 -16.34
C HIS A 66 -7.47 -1.45 -16.41
N ARG A 67 -6.76 -1.55 -15.29
CA ARG A 67 -5.29 -1.41 -15.22
C ARG A 67 -4.67 -2.35 -14.20
N ASP A 68 -3.45 -2.77 -14.48
CA ASP A 68 -2.63 -3.48 -13.51
C ASP A 68 -2.06 -2.48 -12.49
N VAL A 69 -2.13 -2.84 -11.22
CA VAL A 69 -1.61 -2.04 -10.11
C VAL A 69 -0.54 -2.84 -9.39
N HIS A 70 0.62 -2.25 -9.25
CA HIS A 70 1.79 -2.88 -8.65
C HIS A 70 2.07 -2.31 -7.26
N PHE A 71 2.33 -3.18 -6.28
CA PHE A 71 2.70 -2.80 -4.92
C PHE A 71 4.06 -3.39 -4.53
N MET A 72 4.68 -2.81 -3.51
CA MET A 72 5.86 -3.38 -2.85
C MET A 72 5.45 -4.25 -1.67
N GLY A 73 5.78 -5.54 -1.72
CA GLY A 73 5.60 -6.47 -0.60
C GLY A 73 6.90 -6.80 0.12
N LYS A 74 6.79 -7.23 1.37
CA LYS A 74 7.93 -7.71 2.13
C LYS A 74 8.53 -8.96 1.49
N MET A 75 9.86 -9.04 1.41
CA MET A 75 10.59 -10.20 0.89
C MET A 75 10.16 -11.51 1.57
N GLU A 76 9.80 -11.46 2.86
CA GLU A 76 9.36 -12.64 3.61
C GLU A 76 8.10 -13.31 3.03
N TYR A 77 7.25 -12.56 2.31
CA TYR A 77 6.09 -13.15 1.62
C TYR A 77 6.49 -14.04 0.43
N PHE A 78 7.70 -13.84 -0.10
CA PHE A 78 8.23 -14.55 -1.27
C PHE A 78 9.25 -15.64 -0.91
N THR A 79 9.81 -15.62 0.31
CA THR A 79 10.86 -16.53 0.77
C THR A 79 10.37 -17.57 1.76
N GLY A 80 9.09 -17.56 2.11
CA GLY A 80 8.48 -18.50 3.04
C GLY A 80 8.66 -19.96 2.60
N LYS A 81 9.00 -20.86 3.56
CA LYS A 81 9.21 -22.28 3.31
C LYS A 81 7.92 -23.10 3.40
N GLY A 82 7.92 -24.28 2.77
CA GLY A 82 6.80 -25.22 2.81
C GLY A 82 5.60 -24.82 1.94
N ILE A 83 4.49 -25.55 2.06
CA ILE A 83 3.27 -25.34 1.25
C ILE A 83 2.67 -23.96 1.51
N LYS A 84 2.64 -23.51 2.79
CA LYS A 84 2.13 -22.20 3.17
C LYS A 84 2.95 -21.06 2.53
N GLY A 85 4.28 -21.16 2.54
CA GLY A 85 5.16 -20.18 1.90
C GLY A 85 4.98 -20.14 0.38
N LYS A 86 4.85 -21.30 -0.27
CA LYS A 86 4.57 -21.40 -1.72
C LYS A 86 3.23 -20.75 -2.08
N LEU A 87 2.19 -20.99 -1.28
CA LEU A 87 0.86 -20.42 -1.49
C LEU A 87 0.86 -18.90 -1.30
N THR A 88 1.54 -18.41 -0.26
CA THR A 88 1.72 -16.97 0.01
C THR A 88 2.48 -16.29 -1.14
N LYS A 89 3.60 -16.86 -1.57
CA LYS A 89 4.37 -16.38 -2.72
C LYS A 89 3.51 -16.33 -3.99
N PHE A 90 2.81 -17.45 -4.29
CA PHE A 90 1.92 -17.53 -5.45
C PHE A 90 0.86 -16.41 -5.39
N PHE A 91 0.20 -16.21 -4.24
CA PHE A 91 -0.80 -15.17 -4.08
C PHE A 91 -0.22 -13.76 -4.35
N PHE A 92 0.84 -13.37 -3.63
CA PHE A 92 1.41 -12.02 -3.77
C PHE A 92 2.03 -11.75 -5.14
N THR A 93 2.68 -12.75 -5.76
CA THR A 93 3.18 -12.61 -7.13
C THR A 93 2.04 -12.39 -8.12
N ASN A 94 0.90 -13.08 -7.94
CA ASN A 94 -0.22 -12.98 -8.88
C ASN A 94 -1.18 -11.79 -8.62
N VAL A 95 -0.99 -11.03 -7.53
CA VAL A 95 -1.70 -9.76 -7.31
C VAL A 95 -0.80 -8.53 -7.58
N GLY A 96 0.31 -8.70 -8.31
CA GLY A 96 1.17 -7.58 -8.73
C GLY A 96 2.08 -7.01 -7.62
N VAL A 97 2.33 -7.80 -6.58
CA VAL A 97 3.22 -7.36 -5.49
C VAL A 97 4.66 -7.78 -5.79
N PHE A 98 5.56 -6.81 -5.87
CA PHE A 98 7.00 -7.05 -6.05
C PHE A 98 7.72 -7.23 -4.70
N PRO A 99 8.64 -8.22 -4.59
CA PRO A 99 9.44 -8.38 -3.40
C PRO A 99 10.42 -7.20 -3.21
N VAL A 100 10.44 -6.62 -2.02
CA VAL A 100 11.45 -5.64 -1.63
C VAL A 100 12.11 -6.10 -0.34
N ASP A 101 13.44 -6.16 -0.37
CA ASP A 101 14.22 -6.41 0.83
C ASP A 101 14.20 -5.14 1.70
N ARG A 102 13.62 -5.25 2.90
CA ARG A 102 13.52 -4.17 3.88
C ARG A 102 14.55 -4.29 5.00
N THR A 103 15.54 -5.16 4.85
CA THR A 103 16.62 -5.32 5.82
C THR A 103 17.74 -4.31 5.55
N GLY A 104 17.77 -3.24 6.34
CA GLY A 104 18.81 -2.20 6.29
C GLY A 104 18.37 -0.82 5.78
N GLY A 105 19.16 0.22 6.03
CA GLY A 105 18.87 1.61 5.66
C GLY A 105 18.76 1.88 4.15
N ALA A 106 19.32 1.00 3.30
CA ALA A 106 19.20 1.05 1.84
C ALA A 106 17.84 0.54 1.31
N SER A 107 16.99 -0.01 2.17
CA SER A 107 15.76 -0.72 1.77
C SER A 107 14.65 0.20 1.25
N ALA A 108 14.52 1.40 1.79
CA ALA A 108 13.54 2.38 1.31
C ALA A 108 13.92 2.90 -0.09
N GLU A 109 15.21 3.14 -0.33
CA GLU A 109 15.71 3.61 -1.63
C GLU A 109 15.56 2.53 -2.71
N SER A 110 15.90 1.26 -2.39
CA SER A 110 15.71 0.16 -3.35
C SER A 110 14.24 -0.02 -3.75
N GLY A 111 13.31 0.20 -2.81
CA GLY A 111 11.88 0.21 -3.09
C GLY A 111 11.47 1.33 -4.05
N LEU A 112 12.01 2.53 -3.86
CA LEU A 112 11.72 3.66 -4.76
C LEU A 112 12.31 3.45 -6.17
N VAL A 113 13.47 2.79 -6.29
CA VAL A 113 14.04 2.42 -7.59
C VAL A 113 13.10 1.48 -8.35
N THR A 114 12.61 0.43 -7.70
CA THR A 114 11.64 -0.50 -8.32
C THR A 114 10.35 0.23 -8.71
N ALA A 115 9.82 1.09 -7.83
CA ALA A 115 8.62 1.87 -8.11
C ALA A 115 8.80 2.80 -9.32
N ARG A 116 9.97 3.45 -9.44
CA ARG A 116 10.31 4.28 -10.59
C ARG A 116 10.29 3.48 -11.88
N THR A 117 10.93 2.31 -11.90
CA THR A 117 10.94 1.44 -13.08
C THR A 117 9.52 1.08 -13.54
N VAL A 118 8.63 0.71 -12.60
CA VAL A 118 7.21 0.43 -12.91
C VAL A 118 6.53 1.66 -13.55
N LEU A 119 6.72 2.85 -12.98
CA LEU A 119 6.13 4.08 -13.51
C LEU A 119 6.73 4.47 -14.87
N GLU A 120 8.02 4.25 -15.11
CA GLU A 120 8.68 4.49 -16.40
C GLU A 120 8.17 3.56 -17.49
N MET A 121 7.72 2.36 -17.14
CA MET A 121 7.01 1.44 -18.05
C MET A 121 5.60 1.91 -18.40
N GLY A 122 5.11 2.98 -17.76
CA GLY A 122 3.75 3.50 -17.97
C GLY A 122 2.69 2.81 -17.11
N GLU A 123 3.10 2.06 -16.10
CA GLU A 123 2.20 1.30 -15.23
C GLU A 123 1.74 2.11 -13.99
N VAL A 124 0.78 1.55 -13.26
CA VAL A 124 0.26 2.12 -12.02
C VAL A 124 0.98 1.52 -10.81
N PHE A 125 1.46 2.37 -9.92
CA PHE A 125 2.15 1.96 -8.71
C PHE A 125 1.39 2.39 -7.45
N GLY A 126 1.14 1.42 -6.55
CA GLY A 126 0.51 1.66 -5.26
C GLY A 126 1.54 1.85 -4.14
N ILE A 127 1.30 2.83 -3.30
CA ILE A 127 2.15 3.14 -2.15
C ILE A 127 1.32 3.55 -0.94
N HIS A 128 1.78 3.16 0.24
CA HIS A 128 1.25 3.62 1.51
C HIS A 128 2.22 4.64 2.12
N PRO A 129 1.92 5.96 2.07
CA PRO A 129 2.86 6.98 2.55
C PRO A 129 3.21 6.86 4.04
N GLU A 130 2.33 6.27 4.85
CA GLU A 130 2.58 6.00 6.27
C GLU A 130 3.75 5.01 6.50
N GLY A 131 4.16 4.24 5.47
CA GLY A 131 5.26 3.27 5.52
C GLY A 131 4.99 2.03 6.37
N THR A 132 3.91 2.00 7.13
CA THR A 132 3.45 0.85 7.91
C THR A 132 1.97 0.97 8.22
N ARG A 133 1.31 -0.16 8.54
CA ARG A 133 -0.10 -0.17 8.93
C ARG A 133 -0.35 0.70 10.15
N SER A 134 -1.46 1.43 10.15
CA SER A 134 -1.95 2.14 11.31
C SER A 134 -2.15 1.19 12.50
N PRO A 135 -1.69 1.52 13.69
CA PRO A 135 -1.87 0.66 14.87
C PRO A 135 -3.26 0.73 15.48
N ASP A 136 -4.01 1.81 15.25
CA ASP A 136 -5.25 2.15 15.94
C ASP A 136 -6.35 2.69 15.00
N GLY A 137 -6.15 2.60 13.70
CA GLY A 137 -7.10 3.04 12.68
C GLY A 137 -7.07 4.54 12.36
N LYS A 138 -6.18 5.32 12.99
CA LYS A 138 -5.96 6.74 12.65
C LYS A 138 -5.04 6.86 11.43
N LEU A 139 -5.02 8.05 10.81
CA LEU A 139 -4.12 8.38 9.72
C LEU A 139 -2.88 9.08 10.26
N TYR A 140 -1.72 8.57 9.94
CA TYR A 140 -0.44 9.06 10.43
C TYR A 140 0.33 9.86 9.37
N LYS A 141 1.32 10.64 9.82
CA LYS A 141 2.20 11.43 8.95
C LYS A 141 2.85 10.57 7.87
N GLY A 142 2.76 11.01 6.62
CA GLY A 142 3.37 10.33 5.49
C GLY A 142 4.87 10.61 5.37
N HIS A 143 5.64 9.61 4.93
CA HIS A 143 7.01 9.77 4.49
C HIS A 143 7.07 10.42 3.10
N THR A 144 8.13 11.16 2.82
CA THR A 144 8.28 11.94 1.58
C THR A 144 8.60 11.12 0.33
N GLY A 145 8.75 9.82 0.45
CA GLY A 145 9.05 8.93 -0.68
C GLY A 145 8.03 8.98 -1.81
N VAL A 146 6.75 9.14 -1.48
CA VAL A 146 5.68 9.29 -2.48
C VAL A 146 5.85 10.57 -3.31
N ALA A 147 6.18 11.69 -2.67
CA ALA A 147 6.40 12.96 -3.34
C ALA A 147 7.70 12.94 -4.18
N LYS A 148 8.77 12.31 -3.66
CA LYS A 148 10.03 12.11 -4.41
C LYS A 148 9.74 11.35 -5.71
N LEU A 149 9.04 10.23 -5.61
CA LEU A 149 8.67 9.40 -6.76
C LEU A 149 7.83 10.17 -7.78
N ALA A 150 6.84 10.96 -7.29
CA ALA A 150 5.97 11.76 -8.14
C ALA A 150 6.76 12.84 -8.90
N PHE A 151 7.64 13.61 -8.24
CA PHE A 151 8.45 14.63 -8.88
C PHE A 151 9.48 14.05 -9.85
N GLU A 152 10.16 12.96 -9.50
CA GLU A 152 11.15 12.32 -10.38
C GLU A 152 10.54 11.76 -11.67
N THR A 153 9.30 11.31 -11.61
CA THR A 153 8.64 10.66 -12.75
C THR A 153 7.61 11.55 -13.46
N GLY A 154 7.17 12.65 -12.83
CA GLY A 154 6.04 13.45 -13.30
C GLY A 154 4.72 12.65 -13.31
N SER A 155 4.58 11.70 -12.38
CA SER A 155 3.38 10.87 -12.28
C SER A 155 2.30 11.58 -11.49
N PRO A 156 1.04 11.64 -11.98
CA PRO A 156 -0.07 12.10 -11.17
C PRO A 156 -0.27 11.19 -9.96
N VAL A 157 -0.65 11.77 -8.82
CA VAL A 157 -0.94 11.03 -7.59
C VAL A 157 -2.44 10.99 -7.34
N ILE A 158 -3.01 9.80 -7.30
CA ILE A 158 -4.41 9.58 -6.95
C ILE A 158 -4.46 9.21 -5.46
N PRO A 159 -5.03 10.06 -4.59
CA PRO A 159 -5.23 9.71 -3.19
C PRO A 159 -6.34 8.65 -3.09
N VAL A 160 -6.08 7.59 -2.34
CA VAL A 160 -7.00 6.47 -2.15
C VAL A 160 -7.34 6.32 -0.67
N ALA A 161 -8.60 6.14 -0.37
CA ALA A 161 -9.06 5.83 0.98
C ALA A 161 -9.64 4.42 1.06
N LEU A 162 -9.14 3.65 2.01
CA LEU A 162 -9.63 2.34 2.40
C LEU A 162 -10.39 2.47 3.72
N TRP A 163 -11.53 1.76 3.81
CA TRP A 163 -12.31 1.62 5.02
C TRP A 163 -12.75 0.18 5.21
N GLY A 164 -12.75 -0.29 6.46
CA GLY A 164 -13.24 -1.62 6.83
C GLY A 164 -12.20 -2.74 6.75
N THR A 165 -11.04 -2.53 6.12
CA THR A 165 -10.01 -3.56 5.98
C THR A 165 -9.37 -3.92 7.33
N ASN A 166 -9.21 -2.97 8.26
CA ASN A 166 -8.75 -3.21 9.62
C ASN A 166 -9.76 -4.00 10.47
N VAL A 167 -11.05 -3.88 10.17
CA VAL A 167 -12.11 -4.68 10.83
C VAL A 167 -12.14 -6.08 10.23
N SER A 168 -12.02 -6.17 8.92
CA SER A 168 -11.94 -7.46 8.22
C SER A 168 -10.69 -8.25 8.58
N GLN A 169 -9.54 -7.59 8.67
CA GLN A 169 -8.26 -8.21 9.03
C GLN A 169 -7.51 -7.37 10.07
N PRO A 170 -7.87 -7.47 11.35
CA PRO A 170 -7.14 -6.85 12.44
C PRO A 170 -5.67 -7.28 12.48
N ILE A 171 -4.81 -6.46 13.10
CA ILE A 171 -3.40 -6.78 13.29
C ILE A 171 -3.25 -8.10 14.04
N GLY A 172 -2.43 -9.02 13.48
CA GLY A 172 -2.22 -10.38 14.03
C GLY A 172 -3.17 -11.44 13.46
N VAL A 173 -4.26 -11.05 12.78
CA VAL A 173 -5.17 -11.98 12.12
C VAL A 173 -4.64 -12.32 10.72
N VAL A 174 -4.53 -13.63 10.41
CA VAL A 174 -4.03 -14.11 9.12
C VAL A 174 -5.13 -14.14 8.07
N PHE A 175 -6.29 -14.69 8.41
CA PHE A 175 -7.42 -14.82 7.50
C PHE A 175 -8.45 -13.72 7.76
N PRO A 176 -8.80 -12.92 6.74
CA PRO A 176 -9.76 -11.84 6.92
C PRO A 176 -11.17 -12.38 7.22
N HIS A 177 -11.90 -11.67 8.06
CA HIS A 177 -13.33 -11.92 8.32
C HIS A 177 -14.18 -11.28 7.22
N ARG A 178 -15.39 -11.77 7.04
CA ARG A 178 -16.36 -11.15 6.15
C ARG A 178 -16.83 -9.81 6.72
N PHE A 179 -16.42 -8.74 6.10
CA PHE A 179 -16.79 -7.37 6.48
C PHE A 179 -16.82 -6.48 5.23
N PRO A 180 -17.79 -5.54 5.12
CA PRO A 180 -17.84 -4.61 4.00
C PRO A 180 -16.57 -3.76 3.93
N VAL A 181 -15.99 -3.65 2.74
CA VAL A 181 -14.84 -2.81 2.46
C VAL A 181 -15.23 -1.71 1.49
N VAL A 182 -14.78 -0.49 1.75
CA VAL A 182 -14.98 0.64 0.84
C VAL A 182 -13.65 1.13 0.34
N VAL A 183 -13.54 1.30 -0.98
CA VAL A 183 -12.38 1.88 -1.65
C VAL A 183 -12.82 3.15 -2.37
N THR A 184 -12.20 4.27 -2.05
CA THR A 184 -12.50 5.56 -2.69
C THR A 184 -11.26 6.13 -3.35
N TYR A 185 -11.31 6.32 -4.66
CA TYR A 185 -10.27 6.95 -5.46
C TYR A 185 -10.59 8.44 -5.61
N GLY A 186 -9.75 9.31 -5.07
CA GLY A 186 -9.88 10.76 -5.16
C GLY A 186 -9.46 11.29 -6.53
N ARG A 187 -9.68 12.59 -6.77
CA ARG A 187 -9.21 13.25 -7.98
C ARG A 187 -7.67 13.27 -8.02
N PRO A 188 -7.06 13.09 -9.19
CA PRO A 188 -5.61 13.16 -9.35
C PRO A 188 -5.06 14.50 -8.85
N ILE A 189 -3.86 14.44 -8.29
CA ILE A 189 -2.99 15.58 -8.04
C ILE A 189 -1.98 15.55 -9.18
N GLU A 190 -2.06 16.54 -10.07
CA GLU A 190 -1.09 16.68 -11.14
C GLU A 190 0.24 17.15 -10.58
N VAL A 191 1.32 16.46 -10.95
CA VAL A 191 2.66 16.72 -10.43
C VAL A 191 3.62 16.94 -11.60
N PRO A 192 4.32 18.08 -11.66
CA PRO A 192 5.33 18.30 -12.69
C PRO A 192 6.53 17.37 -12.47
N LYS A 193 7.15 16.90 -13.55
CA LYS A 193 8.47 16.30 -13.45
C LYS A 193 9.49 17.39 -13.14
N LEU A 194 10.33 17.17 -12.14
CA LEU A 194 11.36 18.11 -11.72
C LEU A 194 12.76 17.52 -11.94
N GLU A 195 13.72 18.38 -12.19
CA GLU A 195 15.13 17.99 -12.18
C GLU A 195 15.59 17.77 -10.73
N PRO A 196 16.63 16.93 -10.48
CA PRO A 196 17.06 16.57 -9.13
C PRO A 196 17.35 17.78 -8.22
N GLU A 197 17.90 18.86 -8.78
CA GLU A 197 18.25 20.10 -8.06
C GLU A 197 17.02 20.89 -7.59
N GLU A 198 15.87 20.68 -8.23
CA GLU A 198 14.62 21.34 -7.90
C GLU A 198 13.84 20.60 -6.81
N ILE A 199 14.20 19.32 -6.52
CA ILE A 199 13.52 18.47 -5.54
C ILE A 199 14.04 18.79 -4.13
N THR A 200 13.53 19.87 -3.56
CA THR A 200 13.87 20.28 -2.19
C THR A 200 13.02 19.56 -1.15
N TYR A 201 13.53 19.48 0.09
CA TYR A 201 12.75 18.90 1.20
C TYR A 201 11.41 19.60 1.43
N GLU A 202 11.37 20.93 1.26
CA GLU A 202 10.16 21.72 1.40
C GLU A 202 9.09 21.29 0.37
N ARG A 203 9.47 21.14 -0.90
CA ARG A 203 8.56 20.67 -1.96
C ARG A 203 8.08 19.24 -1.69
N LEU A 204 9.01 18.36 -1.27
CA LEU A 204 8.67 16.97 -0.90
C LEU A 204 7.66 16.94 0.24
N ARG A 205 7.89 17.73 1.29
CA ARG A 205 7.00 17.78 2.45
C ARG A 205 5.64 18.37 2.07
N GLY A 206 5.63 19.47 1.33
CA GLY A 206 4.41 20.14 0.88
C GLY A 206 3.49 19.23 0.07
N LEU A 207 4.02 18.53 -0.93
CA LEU A 207 3.25 17.57 -1.73
C LEU A 207 2.77 16.37 -0.88
N THR A 208 3.64 15.85 0.00
CA THR A 208 3.23 14.73 0.87
C THR A 208 2.09 15.14 1.80
N ASP A 209 2.15 16.32 2.39
CA ASP A 209 1.11 16.83 3.29
C ASP A 209 -0.21 17.09 2.54
N GLU A 210 -0.14 17.53 1.29
CA GLU A 210 -1.31 17.63 0.42
C GLU A 210 -1.95 16.26 0.16
N ILE A 211 -1.14 15.26 -0.20
CA ILE A 211 -1.60 13.87 -0.41
C ILE A 211 -2.28 13.35 0.85
N MET A 212 -1.63 13.47 2.01
CA MET A 212 -2.16 12.98 3.28
C MET A 212 -3.46 13.69 3.67
N ARG A 213 -3.57 14.98 3.45
CA ARG A 213 -4.81 15.74 3.68
C ARG A 213 -5.95 15.25 2.78
N LYS A 214 -5.68 14.95 1.51
CA LYS A 214 -6.71 14.39 0.61
C LYS A 214 -7.14 13.00 1.05
N ILE A 215 -6.20 12.15 1.48
CA ILE A 215 -6.52 10.83 2.06
C ILE A 215 -7.36 11.00 3.33
N MET A 216 -7.01 11.92 4.21
CA MET A 216 -7.77 12.24 5.44
C MET A 216 -9.24 12.60 5.12
N VAL A 217 -9.44 13.50 4.15
CA VAL A 217 -10.79 13.93 3.75
C VAL A 217 -11.60 12.78 3.16
N LEU A 218 -10.98 11.91 2.35
CA LEU A 218 -11.66 10.76 1.73
C LEU A 218 -11.97 9.66 2.74
N SER A 219 -11.06 9.40 3.66
CA SER A 219 -11.18 8.31 4.65
C SER A 219 -12.02 8.69 5.88
N GLY A 220 -12.10 9.99 6.19
CA GLY A 220 -12.68 10.49 7.43
C GLY A 220 -11.86 10.14 8.69
N GLN A 221 -10.64 9.65 8.54
CA GLN A 221 -9.76 9.30 9.66
C GLN A 221 -9.27 10.55 10.40
N GLN A 222 -9.10 10.42 11.72
CA GLN A 222 -8.39 11.40 12.51
C GLN A 222 -6.91 11.40 12.12
N TYR A 223 -6.39 12.55 11.70
CA TYR A 223 -4.97 12.71 11.39
C TYR A 223 -4.15 12.94 12.65
N VAL A 224 -2.98 12.30 12.70
CA VAL A 224 -1.99 12.45 13.77
C VAL A 224 -0.66 12.87 13.15
N ASP A 225 -0.14 14.04 13.50
CA ASP A 225 1.15 14.56 13.02
C ASP A 225 2.34 13.90 13.72
N MET A 226 2.41 12.59 13.57
CA MET A 226 3.44 11.68 14.08
C MET A 226 3.61 10.53 13.11
N TYR A 227 4.78 9.93 13.02
CA TYR A 227 4.95 8.72 12.24
C TYR A 227 4.33 7.49 12.93
N ALA A 228 3.67 6.63 12.17
CA ALA A 228 3.01 5.43 12.70
C ALA A 228 3.97 4.49 13.45
N GLN A 229 5.26 4.46 13.06
CA GLN A 229 6.30 3.69 13.74
C GLN A 229 6.54 4.20 15.18
N GLU A 230 6.52 5.51 15.38
CA GLU A 230 6.68 6.12 16.71
C GLU A 230 5.50 5.76 17.61
N ARG A 231 4.26 5.84 17.07
CA ARG A 231 3.07 5.43 17.82
C ARG A 231 3.10 3.94 18.21
N LYS A 232 3.56 3.08 17.31
CA LYS A 232 3.72 1.65 17.62
C LYS A 232 4.71 1.41 18.76
N LYS A 233 5.80 2.17 18.80
CA LYS A 233 6.78 2.11 19.88
C LYS A 233 6.15 2.52 21.21
N GLN A 234 5.43 3.65 21.23
CA GLN A 234 4.71 4.13 22.42
C GLN A 234 3.71 3.09 22.93
N LEU A 235 2.86 2.54 22.04
CA LEU A 235 1.88 1.53 22.42
C LEU A 235 2.51 0.28 23.03
N LYS A 236 3.68 -0.14 22.51
CA LYS A 236 4.42 -1.26 23.08
C LYS A 236 4.98 -0.94 24.47
N GLU A 237 5.49 0.27 24.66
CA GLU A 237 5.98 0.74 25.96
C GLU A 237 4.82 0.83 26.97
N GLU A 238 3.68 1.41 26.58
CA GLU A 238 2.47 1.48 27.39
C GLU A 238 1.97 0.07 27.81
N GLU A 239 2.03 -0.90 26.90
CA GLU A 239 1.65 -2.29 27.19
C GLU A 239 2.60 -2.98 28.16
N LEU A 240 3.91 -2.72 28.06
CA LEU A 240 4.91 -3.26 28.98
C LEU A 240 4.72 -2.70 30.40
N LEU A 241 4.53 -1.39 30.53
CA LEU A 241 4.27 -0.74 31.83
C LEU A 241 3.02 -1.31 32.50
N LYS A 242 1.92 -1.46 31.77
CA LYS A 242 0.69 -2.07 32.29
C LYS A 242 0.89 -3.51 32.78
N LYS A 243 1.76 -4.27 32.09
CA LYS A 243 2.08 -5.65 32.53
C LYS A 243 2.95 -5.68 33.77
N GLU A 244 3.83 -4.71 33.96
CA GLU A 244 4.65 -4.56 35.15
C GLU A 244 3.78 -4.15 36.35
N GLU A 245 2.94 -3.13 36.19
CA GLU A 245 1.99 -2.71 37.22
C GLU A 245 1.04 -3.85 37.68
N ALA A 246 0.55 -4.64 36.71
CA ALA A 246 -0.32 -5.79 37.03
C ALA A 246 0.39 -6.93 37.76
N ARG A 247 1.74 -6.99 37.71
CA ARG A 247 2.53 -7.98 38.44
C ARG A 247 2.88 -7.53 39.86
N GLU A 248 2.84 -6.23 40.15
CA GLU A 248 3.15 -5.65 41.47
C GLU A 248 1.94 -5.58 42.40
N ILE A 249 0.72 -5.89 41.91
CA ILE A 249 -0.47 -5.96 42.76
C ILE A 249 -0.46 -7.35 43.44
N PRO A 250 -0.17 -7.46 44.76
CA PRO A 250 -0.29 -8.72 45.49
C PRO A 250 -1.77 -9.12 45.65
N GLU A 251 -2.05 -10.42 45.58
CA GLU A 251 -3.38 -11.00 45.83
C GLU A 251 -3.87 -10.71 47.27
#